data_019914486a974e8d7f506d5a58ea0ee1
#
_entry.id   019914486a974e8d7f506d5a58ea0ee1
#
_cell.length_a   1.000
_cell.length_b   1.000
_cell.length_c   1.000
_cell.angle_alpha   90.00
_cell.angle_beta   90.00
_cell.angle_gamma   90.00
#
_symmetry.space_group_name_H-M   'P 1'
#
loop_
_entity.id
_entity.type
_entity.pdbx_description
1 polymer ?
#
loop_
_entity_poly.entity_id
_entity_poly.type
_entity_poly.pdbx_seq_one_letter_code
_entity_poly.pdbx_strand_id
1 'polypeptide(L)'
;MRFDLLKILLVDDNQHMRMLLTEILRALGVRQIYEAMDGAEALQVLRETQMDIIMTDLTMGPLDGIDFVNLLRNSPDSPSPFAPVIMITGHSTMRRVAEARDAGVNEFLAKPVTARGVIHRINLLIEHPRQYIRCQDYFGPDRRRRQDPAFTGPWRRQGDPGVVELQY
;
A
#
# COMPACT_ATOMS: atom_id res chain seq x y z
N MET A 1 19.94 -1.62 -6.03
CA MET A 1 18.88 -1.00 -5.19
C MET A 1 19.43 -0.75 -3.80
N ARG A 2 19.11 0.41 -3.19
CA ARG A 2 19.64 0.78 -1.85
C ARG A 2 18.51 0.67 -0.82
N PHE A 3 18.29 -0.51 -0.29
CA PHE A 3 17.29 -0.77 0.76
C PHE A 3 17.59 0.00 2.06
N ASP A 4 18.84 0.36 2.29
CA ASP A 4 19.28 1.08 3.49
C ASP A 4 18.70 2.50 3.61
N LEU A 5 18.22 3.08 2.53
CA LEU A 5 17.59 4.41 2.50
C LEU A 5 16.09 4.38 2.65
N LEU A 6 15.45 3.22 2.45
CA LEU A 6 13.99 3.11 2.51
C LEU A 6 13.46 3.30 3.93
N LYS A 7 12.42 4.10 4.04
CA LYS A 7 11.59 4.26 5.23
C LYS A 7 10.32 3.42 5.06
N ILE A 8 10.16 2.42 5.90
CA ILE A 8 9.02 1.50 5.82
C ILE A 8 8.22 1.56 7.12
N LEU A 9 6.91 1.77 7.00
CA LEU A 9 5.97 1.69 8.10
C LEU A 9 5.27 0.33 8.10
N LEU A 10 5.32 -0.37 9.23
CA LEU A 10 4.62 -1.62 9.50
C LEU A 10 3.39 -1.32 10.35
N VAL A 11 2.21 -1.74 9.90
CA VAL A 11 0.94 -1.55 10.60
C VAL A 11 0.28 -2.90 10.80
N ASP A 12 0.28 -3.41 12.01
CA ASP A 12 -0.31 -4.71 12.36
C ASP A 12 -0.56 -4.73 13.88
N ASP A 13 -1.73 -5.15 14.34
CA ASP A 13 -2.03 -5.26 15.77
C ASP A 13 -1.30 -6.42 16.45
N ASN A 14 -0.81 -7.38 15.67
CA ASN A 14 -0.04 -8.52 16.15
C ASN A 14 1.46 -8.19 16.24
N GLN A 15 1.96 -8.06 17.47
CA GLN A 15 3.37 -7.78 17.73
C GLN A 15 4.34 -8.82 17.11
N HIS A 16 3.98 -10.09 17.13
CA HIS A 16 4.85 -11.14 16.56
C HIS A 16 4.98 -10.99 15.04
N MET A 17 3.91 -10.57 14.37
CA MET A 17 3.97 -10.30 12.94
C MET A 17 4.85 -9.08 12.63
N ARG A 18 4.73 -8.00 13.40
CA ARG A 18 5.62 -6.83 13.24
C ARG A 18 7.08 -7.21 13.46
N MET A 19 7.38 -8.00 14.50
CA MET A 19 8.75 -8.51 14.76
C MET A 19 9.27 -9.35 13.59
N LEU A 20 8.48 -10.28 13.06
CA LEU A 20 8.86 -11.10 11.91
C LEU A 20 9.17 -10.25 10.68
N LEU A 21 8.31 -9.30 10.35
CA LEU A 21 8.51 -8.38 9.23
C LEU A 21 9.75 -7.50 9.43
N THR A 22 9.96 -7.00 10.63
CA THR A 22 11.14 -6.21 11.00
C THR A 22 12.42 -7.00 10.78
N GLU A 23 12.48 -8.26 11.23
CA GLU A 23 13.65 -9.13 11.02
C GLU A 23 13.91 -9.39 9.52
N ILE A 24 12.83 -9.66 8.75
CA ILE A 24 12.94 -9.83 7.30
C ILE A 24 13.50 -8.56 6.65
N LEU A 25 12.95 -7.39 6.96
CA LEU A 25 13.35 -6.12 6.39
C LEU A 25 14.80 -5.75 6.77
N ARG A 26 15.21 -6.00 8.02
CA ARG A 26 16.58 -5.81 8.47
C ARG A 26 17.57 -6.71 7.74
N ALA A 27 17.20 -7.97 7.53
CA ALA A 27 18.01 -8.91 6.76
C ALA A 27 18.19 -8.46 5.30
N LEU A 28 17.22 -7.70 4.74
CA LEU A 28 17.30 -7.07 3.43
C LEU A 28 18.13 -5.77 3.41
N GLY A 29 18.55 -5.28 4.57
CA GLY A 29 19.32 -4.06 4.70
C GLY A 29 18.50 -2.80 4.98
N VAL A 30 17.19 -2.89 5.18
CA VAL A 30 16.34 -1.74 5.56
C VAL A 30 16.73 -1.30 6.98
N ARG A 31 17.02 -0.01 7.15
CA ARG A 31 17.45 0.54 8.44
C ARG A 31 16.40 1.38 9.13
N GLN A 32 15.51 1.99 8.36
CA GLN A 32 14.47 2.90 8.87
C GLN A 32 13.12 2.19 8.82
N ILE A 33 12.79 1.51 9.92
CA ILE A 33 11.53 0.76 10.09
C ILE A 33 10.76 1.42 11.21
N TYR A 34 9.53 1.78 10.94
CA TYR A 34 8.58 2.38 11.86
C TYR A 34 7.45 1.38 12.09
N GLU A 35 6.85 1.39 13.25
CA GLU A 35 5.78 0.47 13.63
C GLU A 35 4.56 1.24 14.12
N ALA A 36 3.38 0.70 13.85
CA ALA A 36 2.11 1.15 14.39
C ALA A 36 1.22 -0.07 14.69
N MET A 37 0.43 0.00 15.74
CA MET A 37 -0.46 -1.10 16.15
C MET A 37 -1.80 -1.05 15.44
N ASP A 38 -2.19 0.10 14.91
CA ASP A 38 -3.44 0.29 14.17
C ASP A 38 -3.34 1.44 13.17
N GLY A 39 -4.41 1.64 12.41
CA GLY A 39 -4.47 2.69 11.39
C GLY A 39 -4.43 4.11 11.96
N ALA A 40 -4.90 4.34 13.18
CA ALA A 40 -4.87 5.67 13.80
C ALA A 40 -3.44 6.07 14.21
N GLU A 41 -2.71 5.15 14.84
CA GLU A 41 -1.29 5.35 15.15
C GLU A 41 -0.45 5.51 13.86
N ALA A 42 -0.76 4.72 12.82
CA ALA A 42 -0.11 4.83 11.52
C ALA A 42 -0.27 6.24 10.91
N LEU A 43 -1.47 6.83 10.97
CA LEU A 43 -1.71 8.19 10.51
C LEU A 43 -0.92 9.23 11.32
N GLN A 44 -0.72 9.03 12.62
CA GLN A 44 0.14 9.90 13.44
C GLN A 44 1.59 9.83 13.00
N VAL A 45 2.14 8.63 12.83
CA VAL A 45 3.52 8.43 12.33
C VAL A 45 3.71 9.11 10.97
N LEU A 46 2.73 8.99 10.08
CA LEU A 46 2.78 9.60 8.74
C LEU A 46 2.73 11.13 8.75
N ARG A 47 2.15 11.76 9.78
CA ARG A 47 2.18 13.23 9.94
C ARG A 47 3.58 13.73 10.32
N GLU A 48 4.34 12.92 11.03
CA GLU A 48 5.68 13.29 11.50
C GLU A 48 6.76 12.94 10.49
N THR A 49 6.57 11.85 9.73
CA THR A 49 7.61 11.33 8.83
C THR A 49 6.98 10.76 7.57
N GLN A 50 7.48 11.19 6.40
CA GLN A 50 7.12 10.58 5.13
C GLN A 50 7.71 9.17 5.03
N MET A 51 6.90 8.22 4.56
CA MET A 51 7.29 6.84 4.34
C MET A 51 7.33 6.54 2.84
N ASP A 52 8.34 5.74 2.46
CA ASP A 52 8.46 5.26 1.07
C ASP A 52 7.53 4.10 0.78
N ILE A 53 7.25 3.26 1.80
CA ILE A 53 6.36 2.10 1.69
C ILE A 53 5.63 1.92 3.02
N ILE A 54 4.34 1.60 2.93
CA ILE A 54 3.51 1.18 4.06
C ILE A 54 3.15 -0.29 3.86
N MET A 55 3.39 -1.11 4.87
CA MET A 55 2.94 -2.52 4.92
C MET A 55 1.89 -2.64 6.01
N THR A 56 0.65 -2.94 5.65
CA THR A 56 -0.46 -3.01 6.60
C THR A 56 -1.15 -4.36 6.58
N ASP A 57 -1.52 -4.89 7.74
CA ASP A 57 -2.43 -6.02 7.79
C ASP A 57 -3.83 -5.60 7.30
N LEU A 58 -4.55 -6.55 6.73
CA LEU A 58 -5.93 -6.33 6.31
C LEU A 58 -6.87 -6.26 7.52
N THR A 59 -6.66 -7.15 8.50
CA THR A 59 -7.57 -7.35 9.62
C THR A 59 -6.94 -6.84 10.90
N MET A 60 -7.33 -5.68 11.33
CA MET A 60 -6.90 -5.03 12.58
C MET A 60 -8.10 -4.39 13.26
N GLY A 61 -8.04 -4.19 14.57
CA GLY A 61 -9.01 -3.39 15.30
C GLY A 61 -8.35 -2.12 15.86
N PRO A 62 -9.10 -1.04 16.10
CA PRO A 62 -10.49 -0.76 15.71
C PRO A 62 -10.63 -0.27 14.25
N LEU A 63 -9.56 0.18 13.61
CA LEU A 63 -9.52 0.64 12.23
C LEU A 63 -8.81 -0.43 11.38
N ASP A 64 -9.55 -1.11 10.50
CA ASP A 64 -8.97 -2.14 9.66
C ASP A 64 -8.08 -1.56 8.53
N GLY A 65 -7.33 -2.43 7.86
CA GLY A 65 -6.40 -2.00 6.82
C GLY A 65 -7.07 -1.33 5.62
N ILE A 66 -8.31 -1.70 5.27
CA ILE A 66 -9.06 -1.07 4.17
C ILE A 66 -9.50 0.33 4.57
N ASP A 67 -10.04 0.49 5.78
CA ASP A 67 -10.48 1.79 6.30
C ASP A 67 -9.29 2.73 6.45
N PHE A 68 -8.15 2.23 6.94
CA PHE A 68 -6.91 2.99 7.00
C PHE A 68 -6.49 3.49 5.61
N VAL A 69 -6.48 2.62 4.59
CA VAL A 69 -6.10 3.02 3.22
C VAL A 69 -7.11 4.01 2.64
N ASN A 70 -8.41 3.84 2.89
CA ASN A 70 -9.42 4.80 2.48
C ASN A 70 -9.17 6.20 3.07
N LEU A 71 -8.87 6.29 4.37
CA LEU A 71 -8.50 7.56 5.01
C LEU A 71 -7.21 8.13 4.43
N LEU A 72 -6.20 7.28 4.24
CA LEU A 72 -4.92 7.69 3.65
C LEU A 72 -5.08 8.29 2.25
N ARG A 73 -5.99 7.74 1.42
CA ARG A 73 -6.21 8.21 0.04
C ARG A 73 -7.15 9.40 -0.06
N ASN A 74 -8.21 9.43 0.73
CA ASN A 74 -9.36 10.31 0.49
C ASN A 74 -9.55 11.39 1.55
N SER A 75 -8.90 11.31 2.72
CA SER A 75 -9.00 12.37 3.71
C SER A 75 -8.36 13.67 3.20
N PRO A 76 -9.04 14.82 3.32
CA PRO A 76 -8.46 16.11 2.94
C PRO A 76 -7.15 16.42 3.66
N ASP A 77 -7.02 15.95 4.91
CA ASP A 77 -5.85 16.16 5.77
C ASP A 77 -4.89 14.96 5.74
N SER A 78 -4.96 14.12 4.71
CA SER A 78 -4.07 12.97 4.62
C SER A 78 -2.61 13.40 4.51
N PRO A 79 -1.73 12.88 5.38
CA PRO A 79 -0.33 13.28 5.37
C PRO A 79 0.46 12.70 4.18
N SER A 80 -0.01 11.60 3.60
CA SER A 80 0.73 10.87 2.55
C SER A 80 -0.20 10.14 1.59
N PRO A 81 -1.07 10.84 0.85
CA PRO A 81 -2.10 10.21 0.01
C PRO A 81 -1.53 9.36 -1.14
N PHE A 82 -0.27 9.57 -1.50
CA PHE A 82 0.43 8.84 -2.58
C PHE A 82 1.35 7.73 -2.07
N ALA A 83 1.52 7.55 -0.76
CA ALA A 83 2.42 6.52 -0.23
C ALA A 83 2.03 5.12 -0.75
N PRO A 84 2.96 4.35 -1.32
CA PRO A 84 2.69 2.98 -1.76
C PRO A 84 2.32 2.08 -0.59
N VAL A 85 1.25 1.29 -0.77
CA VAL A 85 0.74 0.36 0.26
C VAL A 85 0.83 -1.07 -0.22
N ILE A 86 1.46 -1.92 0.58
CA ILE A 86 1.41 -3.38 0.49
C ILE A 86 0.44 -3.87 1.57
N MET A 87 -0.64 -4.51 1.19
CA MET A 87 -1.57 -5.10 2.13
C MET A 87 -1.24 -6.56 2.38
N ILE A 88 -1.06 -6.92 3.65
CA ILE A 88 -0.79 -8.28 4.07
C ILE A 88 -2.13 -8.95 4.38
N THR A 89 -2.36 -10.13 3.84
CA THR A 89 -3.65 -10.80 3.96
C THR A 89 -3.51 -12.29 4.16
N GLY A 90 -4.31 -12.85 5.06
CA GLY A 90 -4.45 -14.29 5.25
C GLY A 90 -5.48 -14.89 4.28
N HIS A 91 -6.40 -15.66 4.82
CA HIS A 91 -7.52 -16.25 4.06
C HIS A 91 -8.60 -15.19 3.78
N SER A 92 -8.29 -14.27 2.85
CA SER A 92 -9.25 -13.23 2.47
C SER A 92 -10.15 -13.72 1.34
N THR A 93 -11.43 -13.40 1.44
CA THR A 93 -12.37 -13.64 0.33
C THR A 93 -12.01 -12.74 -0.84
N MET A 94 -12.33 -13.18 -2.06
CA MET A 94 -12.16 -12.36 -3.28
C MET A 94 -12.82 -11.00 -3.16
N ARG A 95 -13.90 -10.89 -2.40
CA ARG A 95 -14.59 -9.64 -2.11
C ARG A 95 -13.69 -8.69 -1.33
N ARG A 96 -13.05 -9.12 -0.23
CA ARG A 96 -12.17 -8.27 0.60
C ARG A 96 -10.93 -7.81 -0.18
N VAL A 97 -10.38 -8.67 -1.04
CA VAL A 97 -9.28 -8.30 -1.92
C VAL A 97 -9.72 -7.23 -2.95
N ALA A 98 -10.93 -7.36 -3.49
CA ALA A 98 -11.49 -6.35 -4.38
C ALA A 98 -11.75 -5.00 -3.66
N GLU A 99 -12.31 -5.04 -2.45
CA GLU A 99 -12.53 -3.86 -1.60
C GLU A 99 -11.19 -3.14 -1.31
N ALA A 100 -10.16 -3.88 -0.92
CA ALA A 100 -8.83 -3.33 -0.66
C ALA A 100 -8.17 -2.72 -1.91
N ARG A 101 -8.30 -3.37 -3.06
CA ARG A 101 -7.86 -2.82 -4.35
C ARG A 101 -8.60 -1.52 -4.66
N ASP A 102 -9.89 -1.48 -4.42
CA ASP A 102 -10.75 -0.33 -4.70
C ASP A 102 -10.53 0.80 -3.68
N ALA A 103 -10.00 0.50 -2.49
CA ALA A 103 -9.51 1.48 -1.53
C ALA A 103 -8.18 2.15 -1.95
N GLY A 104 -7.44 1.57 -2.90
CA GLY A 104 -6.18 2.14 -3.41
C GLY A 104 -4.92 1.46 -2.92
N VAL A 105 -4.98 0.15 -2.60
CA VAL A 105 -3.81 -0.69 -2.31
C VAL A 105 -3.00 -0.92 -3.57
N ASN A 106 -1.67 -0.83 -3.45
CA ASN A 106 -0.75 -1.06 -4.58
C ASN A 106 -0.49 -2.55 -4.81
N GLU A 107 -0.10 -3.27 -3.76
CA GLU A 107 0.28 -4.68 -3.84
C GLU A 107 -0.28 -5.49 -2.67
N PHE A 108 -0.39 -6.80 -2.86
CA PHE A 108 -0.85 -7.75 -1.86
C PHE A 108 0.24 -8.76 -1.53
N LEU A 109 0.38 -9.07 -0.25
CA LEU A 109 1.28 -10.10 0.27
C LEU A 109 0.44 -11.12 1.05
N ALA A 110 0.41 -12.36 0.56
CA ALA A 110 -0.34 -13.42 1.25
C ALA A 110 0.42 -13.97 2.46
N LYS A 111 -0.29 -14.25 3.55
CA LYS A 111 0.21 -15.05 4.67
C LYS A 111 0.21 -16.54 4.26
N PRO A 112 1.22 -17.34 4.62
CA PRO A 112 2.37 -17.01 5.49
C PRO A 112 3.39 -16.12 4.78
N VAL A 113 3.87 -15.11 5.54
CA VAL A 113 4.84 -14.13 5.02
C VAL A 113 6.21 -14.79 4.87
N THR A 114 6.85 -14.56 3.74
CA THR A 114 8.21 -15.04 3.45
C THR A 114 9.11 -13.90 3.01
N ALA A 115 10.41 -13.98 3.29
CA ALA A 115 11.38 -12.98 2.84
C ALA A 115 11.34 -12.78 1.32
N ARG A 116 11.22 -13.87 0.55
CA ARG A 116 11.09 -13.82 -0.92
C ARG A 116 9.84 -13.04 -1.35
N GLY A 117 8.71 -13.26 -0.66
CA GLY A 117 7.46 -12.55 -0.95
C GLY A 117 7.59 -11.05 -0.67
N VAL A 118 8.19 -10.67 0.46
CA VAL A 118 8.43 -9.28 0.84
C VAL A 118 9.32 -8.59 -0.19
N ILE A 119 10.48 -9.18 -0.52
CA ILE A 119 11.41 -8.65 -1.54
C ILE A 119 10.68 -8.43 -2.86
N HIS A 120 9.93 -9.44 -3.32
CA HIS A 120 9.25 -9.37 -4.61
C HIS A 120 8.26 -8.20 -4.66
N ARG A 121 7.49 -7.96 -3.59
CA ARG A 121 6.51 -6.85 -3.54
C ARG A 121 7.18 -5.48 -3.47
N ILE A 122 8.24 -5.36 -2.68
CA ILE A 122 9.03 -4.11 -2.61
C ILE A 122 9.64 -3.80 -3.98
N ASN A 123 10.23 -4.79 -4.64
CA ASN A 123 10.81 -4.60 -5.98
C ASN A 123 9.76 -4.16 -7.00
N LEU A 124 8.56 -4.77 -6.98
CA LEU A 124 7.46 -4.36 -7.87
C LEU A 124 7.09 -2.89 -7.69
N LEU A 125 7.04 -2.40 -6.45
CA LEU A 125 6.71 -0.99 -6.18
C LEU A 125 7.78 -0.03 -6.69
N ILE A 126 9.06 -0.42 -6.60
CA ILE A 126 10.19 0.46 -6.93
C ILE A 126 10.52 0.40 -8.43
N GLU A 127 10.53 -0.80 -9.02
CA GLU A 127 10.91 -1.01 -10.43
C GLU A 127 9.75 -0.71 -11.39
N HIS A 128 8.51 -0.88 -10.92
CA HIS A 128 7.30 -0.68 -11.70
C HIS A 128 6.30 0.21 -10.95
N PRO A 129 6.67 1.47 -10.65
CA PRO A 129 5.77 2.38 -9.95
C PRO A 129 4.52 2.61 -10.80
N ARG A 130 3.35 2.50 -10.17
CA ARG A 130 2.08 2.77 -10.83
C ARG A 130 1.76 4.24 -10.77
N GLN A 131 1.27 4.78 -11.87
CA GLN A 131 0.69 6.10 -11.89
C GLN A 131 -0.54 6.13 -10.97
N TYR A 132 -0.75 7.24 -10.27
CA TYR A 132 -1.96 7.47 -9.51
C TYR A 132 -3.00 8.13 -10.40
N ILE A 133 -4.23 7.70 -10.26
CA ILE A 133 -5.37 8.23 -11.01
C ILE A 133 -6.43 8.71 -10.03
N ARG A 134 -7.10 9.80 -10.40
CA ARG A 134 -8.23 10.32 -9.65
C ARG A 134 -9.44 10.37 -10.57
N CYS A 135 -10.55 9.76 -10.15
CA CYS A 135 -11.86 9.90 -10.76
C CYS A 135 -12.90 10.17 -9.66
N GLN A 136 -14.16 10.30 -10.04
CA GLN A 136 -15.22 10.71 -9.11
C GLN A 136 -15.27 9.84 -7.84
N ASP A 137 -15.10 8.52 -7.98
CA ASP A 137 -15.26 7.55 -6.90
C ASP A 137 -13.96 6.81 -6.53
N TYR A 138 -12.81 7.25 -7.02
CA TYR A 138 -11.55 6.55 -6.77
C TYR A 138 -10.34 7.47 -6.81
N PHE A 139 -9.47 7.32 -5.82
CA PHE A 139 -8.12 7.86 -5.85
C PHE A 139 -7.12 6.79 -5.40
N GLY A 140 -6.12 6.51 -6.23
CA GLY A 140 -5.11 5.51 -5.93
C GLY A 140 -4.31 5.08 -7.17
N PRO A 141 -3.48 4.03 -7.03
CA PRO A 141 -2.69 3.53 -8.15
C PRO A 141 -3.59 2.99 -9.27
N ASP A 142 -3.20 3.21 -10.52
CA ASP A 142 -3.95 2.67 -11.67
C ASP A 142 -4.12 1.16 -11.51
N ARG A 143 -5.37 0.71 -11.53
CA ARG A 143 -5.73 -0.71 -11.35
C ARG A 143 -5.40 -1.58 -12.56
N ARG A 144 -4.99 -0.96 -13.68
CA ARG A 144 -4.59 -1.67 -14.90
C ARG A 144 -3.15 -2.15 -14.74
N ARG A 145 -2.93 -3.46 -14.79
CA ARG A 145 -1.58 -4.05 -14.75
C ARG A 145 -0.91 -4.12 -16.12
N ARG A 146 -1.67 -3.96 -17.20
CA ARG A 146 -1.19 -3.90 -18.58
C ARG A 146 -1.72 -2.63 -19.22
N GLN A 147 -0.82 -1.81 -19.70
CA GLN A 147 -1.15 -0.76 -20.66
C GLN A 147 -1.14 -1.43 -22.03
N ASP A 148 -2.30 -1.50 -22.66
CA ASP A 148 -2.39 -1.89 -24.05
C ASP A 148 -2.47 -0.61 -24.89
N PRO A 149 -1.39 -0.21 -25.59
CA PRO A 149 -1.38 1.01 -26.42
C PRO A 149 -2.38 0.95 -27.57
N ALA A 150 -2.81 -0.26 -27.95
CA ALA A 150 -3.77 -0.51 -29.01
C ALA A 150 -5.24 -0.55 -28.54
N PHE A 151 -5.48 -0.37 -27.23
CA PHE A 151 -6.84 -0.41 -26.71
C PHE A 151 -7.62 0.86 -27.03
N THR A 152 -8.58 0.76 -27.96
CA THR A 152 -9.42 1.85 -28.43
C THR A 152 -10.79 1.96 -27.73
N GLY A 153 -11.02 1.24 -26.62
CA GLY A 153 -12.27 1.27 -25.84
C GLY A 153 -13.28 0.20 -26.23
N PRO A 154 -14.50 0.12 -25.67
CA PRO A 154 -15.04 1.05 -24.68
C PRO A 154 -14.50 0.80 -23.27
N TRP A 155 -14.31 1.89 -22.54
CA TRP A 155 -13.92 1.84 -21.13
C TRP A 155 -15.07 1.22 -20.31
N ARG A 156 -14.81 0.12 -19.60
CA ARG A 156 -15.85 -0.61 -18.84
C ARG A 156 -16.37 0.13 -17.61
N ARG A 157 -15.83 1.31 -17.29
CA ARG A 157 -16.22 2.10 -16.13
C ARG A 157 -16.51 3.53 -16.58
N GLN A 158 -17.65 4.07 -16.15
CA GLN A 158 -18.01 5.46 -16.35
C GLN A 158 -17.00 6.36 -15.64
N GLY A 159 -16.52 7.36 -16.33
CA GLY A 159 -15.51 8.31 -15.84
C GLY A 159 -14.09 7.89 -16.23
N ASP A 160 -13.58 8.47 -17.30
CA ASP A 160 -12.17 8.33 -17.67
C ASP A 160 -11.33 9.04 -16.61
N PRO A 161 -10.37 8.34 -15.97
CA PRO A 161 -9.61 8.93 -14.89
C PRO A 161 -8.66 10.00 -15.45
N GLY A 162 -8.75 11.18 -14.92
CA GLY A 162 -7.66 12.15 -15.06
C GLY A 162 -6.39 11.55 -14.44
N VAL A 163 -5.32 11.47 -15.23
CA VAL A 163 -4.01 11.08 -14.71
C VAL A 163 -3.53 12.18 -13.76
N VAL A 164 -3.29 11.85 -12.51
CA VAL A 164 -2.64 12.76 -11.56
C VAL A 164 -1.14 12.52 -11.68
N GLU A 165 -0.41 13.48 -12.26
CA GLU A 165 1.04 13.45 -12.25
C GLU A 165 1.53 13.65 -10.82
N LEU A 166 2.37 12.71 -10.35
CA LEU A 166 3.09 12.85 -9.10
C LEU A 166 4.12 13.97 -9.27
N GLN A 167 3.94 15.08 -8.57
CA GLN A 167 5.03 16.01 -8.32
C GLN A 167 5.86 15.44 -7.16
N TYR A 168 7.02 14.90 -7.49
CA TYR A 168 8.05 14.46 -6.53
C TYR A 168 8.76 15.66 -5.91
#